data_bfaf0d1a5fe4910dbf0c6147e7556c70
#
_entry.id   bfaf0d1a5fe4910dbf0c6147e7556c70
#
_cell.length_a   1.000
_cell.length_b   1.000
_cell.length_c   1.000
_cell.angle_alpha   90.00
_cell.angle_beta   90.00
_cell.angle_gamma   90.00
#
_symmetry.space_group_name_H-M   'P 1'
#
loop_
_entity.id
_entity.type
_entity.pdbx_description
1 polymer ?
#
loop_
_entity_poly.entity_id
_entity_poly.type
_entity_poly.pdbx_seq_one_letter_code
_entity_poly.pdbx_strand_id
1 'polypeptide(L)'
;MTIKRALISVSDKTGIVEFAQNLAALGVELLSTGGTYKLLKDNNIAVVEVSEHTGFPEMMDGRVKTLHPKIHGGILARRGLDEAVMEEHNIDPIDLVVVNLYPFAATVAKPNCSLADAIENIDIGGPTMVRAAAKNHASVGIVVNASDYDTVITELKATGSLSYETRFDLAVKAFEHTAQYDGMIASYLGARVGKTEGEADLFPRTFNTQLNKAQDLRYGENPHQSAAFYVEANAKEASVSTAKQLQGKELSYNNIADTDAALECVKSFAKPACVIVKHANPCGVAVSLDGIKAAYDLAYATDPESAFGGIIAFNRELDVATAQAIVERQFVEVIIAPSIANGVLEVTGAKKNVRVLVCGELPAIDARAPQLDYKRVNGGLLVQDQDLGMITKDDLKVVTKCAPTEQEIDDLIFAWKVAKYVKSNAIVYAKNRQTIGVGAGQMSRVNSARIAAIKAEHAGLVVEGAVMASDAFFPFRDGIDNAAKAGIKCIIQPGGSMRDEEVIAAADEAGIAMVFTGMRHFRH
;
A
#
# COMPACT_ATOMS: atom_id res chain seq x y z
N MET A 1 8.27 13.44 36.43
CA MET A 1 9.41 14.36 36.31
C MET A 1 8.89 15.69 35.78
N THR A 2 9.15 16.78 36.52
CA THR A 2 8.68 18.15 36.15
C THR A 2 9.45 18.68 34.97
N ILE A 3 8.76 19.18 33.97
CA ILE A 3 9.37 19.82 32.80
C ILE A 3 9.61 21.30 33.11
N LYS A 4 10.87 21.72 33.13
CA LYS A 4 11.27 23.10 33.40
C LYS A 4 11.84 23.81 32.17
N ARG A 5 12.49 23.06 31.28
CA ARG A 5 13.10 23.62 30.06
C ARG A 5 12.83 22.72 28.86
N ALA A 6 12.38 23.33 27.76
CA ALA A 6 12.13 22.65 26.49
C ALA A 6 12.98 23.22 25.38
N LEU A 7 13.58 22.35 24.57
CA LEU A 7 14.28 22.72 23.32
C LEU A 7 13.37 22.41 22.14
N ILE A 8 13.03 23.44 21.36
CA ILE A 8 12.10 23.36 20.22
C ILE A 8 12.85 23.70 18.92
N SER A 9 12.98 22.74 18.02
CA SER A 9 13.59 22.93 16.70
C SER A 9 12.86 22.08 15.68
N VAL A 10 11.90 22.66 14.99
CA VAL A 10 11.03 21.93 14.06
C VAL A 10 11.15 22.51 12.64
N SER A 11 11.16 21.63 11.64
CA SER A 11 11.07 21.98 10.23
C SER A 11 9.61 22.21 9.82
N ASP A 12 8.73 21.24 10.09
CA ASP A 12 7.28 21.42 10.01
C ASP A 12 6.79 22.22 11.21
N LYS A 13 6.16 23.37 10.95
CA LYS A 13 5.69 24.32 11.96
C LYS A 13 4.23 24.09 12.41
N THR A 14 3.60 23.01 11.94
CA THR A 14 2.19 22.69 12.26
C THR A 14 1.97 22.64 13.77
N GLY A 15 1.06 23.46 14.30
CA GLY A 15 0.65 23.50 15.70
C GLY A 15 1.70 23.98 16.70
N ILE A 16 2.93 24.32 16.27
CA ILE A 16 4.05 24.60 17.18
C ILE A 16 3.86 25.88 17.99
N VAL A 17 3.20 26.91 17.44
CA VAL A 17 2.96 28.17 18.13
C VAL A 17 2.04 27.96 19.34
N GLU A 18 0.92 27.28 19.14
CA GLU A 18 -0.02 26.97 20.22
C GLU A 18 0.60 26.06 21.27
N PHE A 19 1.36 25.05 20.84
CA PHE A 19 2.08 24.16 21.72
C PHE A 19 3.09 24.90 22.60
N ALA A 20 3.90 25.79 22.01
CA ALA A 20 4.87 26.62 22.74
C ALA A 20 4.20 27.61 23.69
N GLN A 21 3.06 28.22 23.30
CA GLN A 21 2.25 29.09 24.18
C GLN A 21 1.77 28.31 25.42
N ASN A 22 1.27 27.09 25.23
CA ASN A 22 0.85 26.26 26.34
C ASN A 22 2.01 25.90 27.28
N LEU A 23 3.20 25.55 26.74
CA LEU A 23 4.40 25.28 27.56
C LEU A 23 4.83 26.53 28.34
N ALA A 24 4.89 27.69 27.69
CA ALA A 24 5.25 28.96 28.35
C ALA A 24 4.25 29.32 29.46
N ALA A 25 2.95 29.11 29.24
CA ALA A 25 1.90 29.34 30.25
C ALA A 25 2.04 28.39 31.48
N LEU A 26 2.65 27.24 31.30
CA LEU A 26 3.00 26.30 32.37
C LEU A 26 4.33 26.65 33.07
N GLY A 27 4.99 27.75 32.68
CA GLY A 27 6.25 28.20 33.25
C GLY A 27 7.49 27.46 32.73
N VAL A 28 7.37 26.77 31.59
CA VAL A 28 8.50 26.09 30.93
C VAL A 28 9.34 27.11 30.17
N GLU A 29 10.64 27.16 30.44
CA GLU A 29 11.60 27.94 29.66
C GLU A 29 11.79 27.32 28.28
N LEU A 30 11.74 28.14 27.22
CA LEU A 30 11.85 27.67 25.86
C LEU A 30 13.21 28.06 25.26
N LEU A 31 13.93 27.06 24.74
CA LEU A 31 15.09 27.23 23.89
C LEU A 31 14.71 26.93 22.45
N SER A 32 15.23 27.69 21.50
CA SER A 32 14.96 27.45 20.09
C SER A 32 16.08 28.01 19.21
N THR A 33 16.06 27.64 17.93
CA THR A 33 17.05 28.09 16.95
C THR A 33 16.42 28.34 15.58
N GLY A 34 17.08 29.18 14.78
CA GLY A 34 16.75 29.44 13.38
C GLY A 34 15.32 29.89 13.15
N GLY A 35 14.66 29.32 12.15
CA GLY A 35 13.30 29.71 11.75
C GLY A 35 12.25 29.42 12.82
N THR A 36 12.44 28.44 13.71
CA THR A 36 11.55 28.17 14.83
C THR A 36 11.65 29.28 15.88
N TYR A 37 12.86 29.68 16.25
CA TYR A 37 13.09 30.78 17.18
C TYR A 37 12.40 32.05 16.68
N LYS A 38 12.62 32.42 15.40
CA LYS A 38 12.01 33.59 14.80
C LYS A 38 10.47 33.53 14.87
N LEU A 39 9.88 32.39 14.49
CA LEU A 39 8.43 32.21 14.53
C LEU A 39 7.84 32.40 15.93
N LEU A 40 8.48 31.81 16.96
CA LEU A 40 8.01 31.94 18.34
C LEU A 40 8.13 33.37 18.83
N LYS A 41 9.25 34.03 18.54
CA LYS A 41 9.46 35.46 18.89
C LYS A 41 8.46 36.40 18.23
N ASP A 42 8.20 36.20 16.93
CA ASP A 42 7.22 36.98 16.16
C ASP A 42 5.77 36.81 16.70
N ASN A 43 5.50 35.70 17.41
CA ASN A 43 4.23 35.46 18.11
C ASN A 43 4.26 35.87 19.61
N ASN A 44 5.23 36.70 20.02
CA ASN A 44 5.40 37.19 21.38
C ASN A 44 5.55 36.12 22.45
N ILE A 45 6.14 34.98 22.11
CA ILE A 45 6.47 33.92 23.06
C ILE A 45 7.89 34.15 23.58
N ALA A 46 8.05 34.14 24.89
CA ALA A 46 9.37 34.23 25.51
C ALA A 46 10.20 32.98 25.14
N VAL A 47 11.29 33.18 24.44
CA VAL A 47 12.17 32.11 23.95
C VAL A 47 13.61 32.59 23.91
N VAL A 48 14.54 31.75 24.35
CA VAL A 48 16.00 32.00 24.32
C VAL A 48 16.60 31.33 23.09
N GLU A 49 17.48 32.03 22.39
CA GLU A 49 18.17 31.44 21.25
C GLU A 49 19.27 30.47 21.73
N VAL A 50 19.43 29.36 21.03
CA VAL A 50 20.44 28.33 21.38
C VAL A 50 21.85 28.91 21.43
N SER A 51 22.21 29.82 20.54
CA SER A 51 23.50 30.51 20.53
C SER A 51 23.74 31.34 21.80
N GLU A 52 22.70 31.98 22.33
CA GLU A 52 22.74 32.72 23.58
C GLU A 52 22.89 31.77 24.79
N HIS A 53 22.14 30.68 24.82
CA HIS A 53 22.21 29.65 25.86
C HIS A 53 23.58 28.95 25.92
N THR A 54 24.14 28.63 24.75
CA THR A 54 25.46 27.97 24.67
C THR A 54 26.62 28.93 24.85
N GLY A 55 26.41 30.21 24.55
CA GLY A 55 27.49 31.20 24.42
C GLY A 55 28.35 30.98 23.17
N PHE A 56 27.87 30.23 22.18
CA PHE A 56 28.59 29.85 20.99
C PHE A 56 27.77 30.18 19.73
N PRO A 57 28.37 30.90 18.75
CA PRO A 57 27.64 31.32 17.56
C PRO A 57 27.32 30.13 16.63
N GLU A 58 26.27 30.30 15.85
CA GLU A 58 26.00 29.44 14.70
C GLU A 58 27.12 29.59 13.67
N MET A 59 27.59 28.45 13.10
CA MET A 59 28.72 28.41 12.15
C MET A 59 28.41 27.58 10.93
N MET A 60 29.22 27.77 9.87
CA MET A 60 29.20 26.97 8.63
C MET A 60 27.80 26.95 8.00
N ASP A 61 27.24 28.13 7.78
CA ASP A 61 25.89 28.32 7.22
C ASP A 61 24.79 27.55 7.95
N GLY A 62 24.96 27.43 9.28
CA GLY A 62 23.97 26.76 10.13
C GLY A 62 24.14 25.26 10.29
N ARG A 63 25.18 24.65 9.72
CA ARG A 63 25.46 23.22 9.91
C ARG A 63 25.84 22.87 11.36
N VAL A 64 26.38 23.83 12.12
CA VAL A 64 26.72 23.68 13.53
C VAL A 64 25.95 24.71 14.34
N LYS A 65 24.90 24.28 15.04
CA LYS A 65 24.05 25.10 15.93
C LYS A 65 23.85 24.40 17.27
N THR A 66 23.30 23.20 17.22
CA THR A 66 22.88 22.40 18.38
C THR A 66 23.88 21.32 18.77
N LEU A 67 24.91 21.08 17.95
CA LEU A 67 26.00 20.14 18.25
C LEU A 67 26.96 20.76 19.27
N HIS A 68 26.50 20.90 20.50
CA HIS A 68 27.26 21.56 21.56
C HIS A 68 27.12 20.78 22.88
N PRO A 69 28.19 20.67 23.71
CA PRO A 69 28.16 19.97 25.00
C PRO A 69 27.06 20.44 25.94
N LYS A 70 26.75 21.73 26.01
CA LYS A 70 25.67 22.25 26.85
C LYS A 70 24.30 21.74 26.41
N ILE A 71 24.06 21.57 25.11
CA ILE A 71 22.80 21.02 24.60
C ILE A 71 22.76 19.51 24.86
N HIS A 72 23.74 18.76 24.38
CA HIS A 72 23.72 17.29 24.50
C HIS A 72 23.94 16.82 25.94
N GLY A 73 24.73 17.54 26.75
CA GLY A 73 24.87 17.29 28.18
C GLY A 73 23.55 17.54 28.91
N GLY A 74 22.84 18.65 28.61
CA GLY A 74 21.54 18.94 29.17
C GLY A 74 20.47 17.88 28.87
N ILE A 75 20.54 17.27 27.67
CA ILE A 75 19.64 16.17 27.25
C ILE A 75 20.08 14.83 27.84
N LEU A 76 21.36 14.47 27.78
CA LEU A 76 21.86 13.13 28.07
C LEU A 76 22.15 12.89 29.56
N ALA A 77 22.31 13.94 30.37
CA ALA A 77 22.61 13.79 31.81
C ALA A 77 21.50 13.00 32.53
N ARG A 78 21.91 12.01 33.28
CA ARG A 78 21.02 11.15 34.10
C ARG A 78 20.68 11.90 35.38
N ARG A 79 19.41 12.22 35.56
CA ARG A 79 18.93 12.92 36.77
C ARG A 79 19.15 12.07 38.01
N GLY A 80 19.74 12.66 39.05
CA GLY A 80 20.14 11.96 40.28
C GLY A 80 21.54 11.32 40.24
N LEU A 81 22.28 11.44 39.15
CA LEU A 81 23.62 10.84 39.01
C LEU A 81 24.69 11.80 38.49
N ASP A 82 24.33 12.66 37.54
CA ASP A 82 25.32 13.46 36.79
C ASP A 82 25.30 14.96 37.19
N GLU A 83 24.58 15.36 38.23
CA GLU A 83 24.42 16.76 38.68
C GLU A 83 25.76 17.45 38.94
N ALA A 84 26.69 16.76 39.62
CA ALA A 84 28.01 17.33 39.92
C ALA A 84 28.80 17.71 38.66
N VAL A 85 28.75 16.89 37.60
CA VAL A 85 29.40 17.14 36.32
C VAL A 85 28.67 18.26 35.58
N MET A 86 27.34 18.31 35.66
CA MET A 86 26.55 19.38 35.05
C MET A 86 26.89 20.74 35.68
N GLU A 87 26.99 20.78 37.02
CA GLU A 87 27.36 21.98 37.76
C GLU A 87 28.78 22.45 37.41
N GLU A 88 29.75 21.53 37.43
CA GLU A 88 31.15 21.82 37.09
C GLU A 88 31.31 22.47 35.71
N HIS A 89 30.49 22.01 34.74
CA HIS A 89 30.56 22.48 33.35
C HIS A 89 29.49 23.51 32.95
N ASN A 90 28.72 24.00 33.93
CA ASN A 90 27.60 24.93 33.68
C ASN A 90 26.63 24.42 32.61
N ILE A 91 26.19 23.18 32.76
CA ILE A 91 25.22 22.51 31.88
C ILE A 91 23.87 22.51 32.56
N ASP A 92 22.93 23.23 32.01
CA ASP A 92 21.56 23.23 32.46
C ASP A 92 20.75 22.05 31.91
N PRO A 93 19.85 21.45 32.71
CA PRO A 93 19.01 20.35 32.22
C PRO A 93 18.02 20.80 31.13
N ILE A 94 17.82 19.95 30.14
CA ILE A 94 16.78 20.05 29.13
C ILE A 94 15.83 18.86 29.35
N ASP A 95 14.57 19.14 29.66
CA ASP A 95 13.60 18.14 30.13
C ASP A 95 12.65 17.68 29.02
N LEU A 96 12.48 18.50 27.98
CA LEU A 96 11.66 18.21 26.81
C LEU A 96 12.37 18.64 25.53
N VAL A 97 12.42 17.76 24.56
CA VAL A 97 12.95 18.03 23.22
C VAL A 97 11.80 17.90 22.20
N VAL A 98 11.62 18.89 21.35
CA VAL A 98 10.57 18.93 20.32
C VAL A 98 11.26 19.18 18.99
N VAL A 99 11.47 18.11 18.22
CA VAL A 99 12.27 18.16 17.01
C VAL A 99 11.64 17.26 15.94
N ASN A 100 11.29 17.84 14.81
CA ASN A 100 11.10 17.09 13.58
C ASN A 100 12.22 17.43 12.59
N LEU A 101 12.48 16.50 11.66
CA LEU A 101 13.64 16.55 10.81
C LEU A 101 13.36 17.36 9.51
N TYR A 102 14.41 17.71 8.80
CA TYR A 102 14.29 18.33 7.48
C TYR A 102 13.52 17.41 6.53
N PRO A 103 12.68 17.97 5.63
CA PRO A 103 11.77 17.18 4.80
C PRO A 103 12.50 16.54 3.60
N PHE A 104 13.45 15.64 3.87
CA PHE A 104 14.25 14.96 2.84
C PHE A 104 13.38 14.33 1.74
N ALA A 105 12.33 13.58 2.13
CA ALA A 105 11.40 12.96 1.18
C ALA A 105 10.74 13.97 0.24
N ALA A 106 10.28 15.12 0.78
CA ALA A 106 9.67 16.17 -0.02
C ALA A 106 10.69 16.89 -0.92
N THR A 107 11.94 16.98 -0.48
CA THR A 107 13.04 17.58 -1.27
C THR A 107 13.36 16.70 -2.48
N VAL A 108 13.60 15.41 -2.28
CA VAL A 108 13.96 14.49 -3.38
C VAL A 108 12.78 14.17 -4.33
N ALA A 109 11.55 14.44 -3.91
CA ALA A 109 10.36 14.29 -4.76
C ALA A 109 10.18 15.45 -5.77
N LYS A 110 10.96 16.54 -5.65
CA LYS A 110 10.90 17.65 -6.61
C LYS A 110 11.52 17.23 -7.94
N PRO A 111 10.88 17.52 -9.09
CA PRO A 111 11.37 17.07 -10.41
C PRO A 111 12.81 17.51 -10.74
N ASN A 112 13.26 18.64 -10.21
CA ASN A 112 14.57 19.25 -10.49
C ASN A 112 15.52 19.19 -9.29
N CYS A 113 15.33 18.25 -8.36
CA CYS A 113 16.22 18.10 -7.21
C CYS A 113 17.57 17.54 -7.67
N SER A 114 18.64 18.33 -7.53
CA SER A 114 20.00 17.83 -7.76
C SER A 114 20.46 16.94 -6.60
N LEU A 115 21.51 16.15 -6.83
CA LEU A 115 22.13 15.35 -5.76
C LEU A 115 22.70 16.27 -4.66
N ALA A 116 23.25 17.42 -5.03
CA ALA A 116 23.75 18.41 -4.08
C ALA A 116 22.63 18.97 -3.19
N ASP A 117 21.46 19.31 -3.77
CA ASP A 117 20.31 19.77 -3.00
C ASP A 117 19.80 18.68 -2.05
N ALA A 118 19.77 17.43 -2.50
CA ALA A 118 19.38 16.30 -1.66
C ALA A 118 20.32 16.16 -0.46
N ILE A 119 21.64 16.21 -0.68
CA ILE A 119 22.66 16.09 0.37
C ILE A 119 22.58 17.26 1.35
N GLU A 120 22.38 18.50 0.88
CA GLU A 120 22.28 19.67 1.75
C GLU A 120 21.03 19.64 2.64
N ASN A 121 19.99 18.91 2.24
CA ASN A 121 18.78 18.71 3.04
C ASN A 121 18.84 17.48 3.97
N ILE A 122 20.01 16.89 4.18
CA ILE A 122 20.21 15.87 5.22
C ILE A 122 20.43 16.57 6.56
N ASP A 123 19.51 16.35 7.49
CA ASP A 123 19.60 16.90 8.85
C ASP A 123 20.60 16.10 9.70
N ILE A 124 21.52 16.79 10.32
CA ILE A 124 22.53 16.20 11.24
C ILE A 124 22.16 16.51 12.69
N GLY A 125 21.86 17.77 12.99
CA GLY A 125 21.61 18.22 14.36
C GLY A 125 20.32 17.66 14.94
N GLY A 126 19.25 17.61 14.15
CA GLY A 126 17.96 17.06 14.54
C GLY A 126 18.05 15.61 15.00
N PRO A 127 18.54 14.68 14.17
CA PRO A 127 18.67 13.27 14.55
C PRO A 127 19.51 13.03 15.79
N THR A 128 20.57 13.82 16.00
CA THR A 128 21.41 13.68 17.20
C THR A 128 20.67 14.06 18.48
N MET A 129 19.89 15.15 18.47
CA MET A 129 19.06 15.55 19.61
C MET A 129 17.93 14.55 19.85
N VAL A 130 17.25 14.10 18.80
CA VAL A 130 16.16 13.10 18.87
C VAL A 130 16.66 11.83 19.51
N ARG A 131 17.77 11.27 19.03
CA ARG A 131 18.37 10.04 19.55
C ARG A 131 18.88 10.19 20.99
N ALA A 132 19.47 11.35 21.31
CA ALA A 132 19.94 11.63 22.66
C ALA A 132 18.78 11.67 23.68
N ALA A 133 17.70 12.37 23.37
CA ALA A 133 16.52 12.46 24.22
C ALA A 133 15.81 11.11 24.35
N ALA A 134 15.62 10.39 23.24
CA ALA A 134 15.01 9.06 23.24
C ALA A 134 15.82 8.05 24.09
N LYS A 135 17.16 8.07 24.00
CA LYS A 135 18.02 7.25 24.85
C LYS A 135 17.85 7.58 26.33
N ASN A 136 17.65 8.84 26.69
CA ASN A 136 17.50 9.31 28.06
C ASN A 136 16.03 9.51 28.47
N HIS A 137 15.09 8.75 27.90
CA HIS A 137 13.65 8.88 28.17
C HIS A 137 13.27 8.71 29.65
N ALA A 138 14.12 8.08 30.46
CA ALA A 138 13.93 8.06 31.91
C ALA A 138 13.89 9.47 32.52
N SER A 139 14.58 10.43 31.90
CA SER A 139 14.78 11.80 32.36
C SER A 139 14.30 12.90 31.40
N VAL A 140 13.97 12.58 30.15
CA VAL A 140 13.66 13.56 29.10
C VAL A 140 12.49 13.09 28.26
N GLY A 141 11.55 14.00 27.95
CA GLY A 141 10.53 13.79 26.93
C GLY A 141 11.06 14.15 25.54
N ILE A 142 10.64 13.41 24.50
CA ILE A 142 10.96 13.70 23.10
C ILE A 142 9.70 13.67 22.25
N VAL A 143 9.43 14.70 21.49
CA VAL A 143 8.29 14.80 20.58
C VAL A 143 8.79 15.04 19.17
N VAL A 144 8.45 14.15 18.26
CA VAL A 144 8.83 14.23 16.83
C VAL A 144 7.65 14.48 15.90
N ASN A 145 6.42 14.40 16.41
CA ASN A 145 5.22 14.57 15.62
C ASN A 145 4.22 15.50 16.31
N ALA A 146 3.62 16.42 15.54
CA ALA A 146 2.61 17.35 16.05
C ALA A 146 1.35 16.65 16.62
N SER A 147 1.04 15.43 16.18
CA SER A 147 -0.07 14.64 16.72
C SER A 147 0.06 14.31 18.22
N ASP A 148 1.27 14.38 18.77
CA ASP A 148 1.53 14.10 20.18
C ASP A 148 1.43 15.35 21.08
N TYR A 149 1.29 16.58 20.51
CA TYR A 149 1.26 17.84 21.26
C TYR A 149 0.14 17.87 22.31
N ASP A 150 -1.07 17.49 21.91
CA ASP A 150 -2.24 17.50 22.80
C ASP A 150 -2.09 16.53 23.98
N THR A 151 -1.54 15.34 23.72
CA THR A 151 -1.26 14.35 24.77
C THR A 151 -0.28 14.91 25.80
N VAL A 152 0.83 15.49 25.32
CA VAL A 152 1.87 16.09 26.18
C VAL A 152 1.31 17.26 27.00
N ILE A 153 0.59 18.18 26.38
CA ILE A 153 0.02 19.35 27.08
C ILE A 153 -1.04 18.92 28.10
N THR A 154 -1.88 17.94 27.75
CA THR A 154 -2.92 17.45 28.66
C THR A 154 -2.30 16.85 29.91
N GLU A 155 -1.27 16.01 29.77
CA GLU A 155 -0.60 15.40 30.91
C GLU A 155 0.16 16.42 31.77
N LEU A 156 0.85 17.38 31.13
CA LEU A 156 1.54 18.47 31.83
C LEU A 156 0.57 19.37 32.60
N LYS A 157 -0.59 19.71 32.05
CA LYS A 157 -1.63 20.48 32.74
C LYS A 157 -2.19 19.75 33.95
N ALA A 158 -2.33 18.42 33.84
CA ALA A 158 -2.90 17.61 34.91
C ALA A 158 -1.92 17.35 36.07
N THR A 159 -0.64 17.14 35.80
CA THR A 159 0.34 16.62 36.78
C THR A 159 1.62 17.46 36.87
N GLY A 160 1.85 18.40 35.99
CA GLY A 160 3.12 19.16 35.85
C GLY A 160 4.29 18.30 35.34
N SER A 161 4.02 17.07 34.89
CA SER A 161 5.06 16.12 34.50
C SER A 161 4.58 15.18 33.41
N LEU A 162 5.50 14.50 32.72
CA LEU A 162 5.18 13.37 31.85
C LEU A 162 5.43 12.05 32.59
N SER A 163 4.51 11.10 32.46
CA SER A 163 4.66 9.75 32.99
C SER A 163 5.83 9.02 32.33
N TYR A 164 6.30 7.95 32.94
CA TYR A 164 7.33 7.09 32.34
C TYR A 164 6.80 6.44 31.06
N GLU A 165 5.56 5.99 31.09
CA GLU A 165 4.88 5.34 29.98
C GLU A 165 4.80 6.25 28.77
N THR A 166 4.38 7.51 28.96
CA THR A 166 4.33 8.52 27.88
C THR A 166 5.72 8.80 27.32
N ARG A 167 6.73 8.99 28.18
CA ARG A 167 8.10 9.24 27.71
C ARG A 167 8.68 8.04 26.97
N PHE A 168 8.37 6.82 27.39
CA PHE A 168 8.82 5.60 26.72
C PHE A 168 8.17 5.45 25.32
N ASP A 169 6.86 5.66 25.22
CA ASP A 169 6.15 5.64 23.92
C ASP A 169 6.71 6.68 22.94
N LEU A 170 6.90 7.92 23.42
CA LEU A 170 7.51 8.99 22.63
C LEU A 170 8.95 8.66 22.20
N ALA A 171 9.72 7.99 23.06
CA ALA A 171 11.08 7.54 22.71
C ALA A 171 11.10 6.46 21.64
N VAL A 172 10.14 5.53 21.67
CA VAL A 172 9.96 4.54 20.60
C VAL A 172 9.63 5.25 19.28
N LYS A 173 8.65 6.16 19.26
CA LYS A 173 8.30 6.98 18.08
C LYS A 173 9.50 7.77 17.54
N ALA A 174 10.36 8.27 18.42
CA ALA A 174 11.56 8.99 18.03
C ALA A 174 12.57 8.09 17.30
N PHE A 175 12.77 6.85 17.76
CA PHE A 175 13.62 5.88 17.06
C PHE A 175 13.00 5.40 15.75
N GLU A 176 11.68 5.18 15.71
CA GLU A 176 10.95 4.87 14.48
C GLU A 176 11.12 5.99 13.43
N HIS A 177 11.01 7.26 13.87
CA HIS A 177 11.19 8.44 13.02
C HIS A 177 12.61 8.54 12.44
N THR A 178 13.65 8.34 13.26
CA THR A 178 15.04 8.38 12.77
C THR A 178 15.38 7.18 11.89
N ALA A 179 14.85 5.99 12.18
CA ALA A 179 15.04 4.80 11.36
C ALA A 179 14.44 4.99 9.95
N GLN A 180 13.22 5.55 9.86
CA GLN A 180 12.58 5.87 8.60
C GLN A 180 13.38 6.91 7.80
N TYR A 181 13.85 7.96 8.49
CA TYR A 181 14.64 9.02 7.90
C TYR A 181 15.94 8.50 7.29
N ASP A 182 16.72 7.76 8.07
CA ASP A 182 17.98 7.16 7.61
C ASP A 182 17.76 6.13 6.50
N GLY A 183 16.69 5.34 6.60
CA GLY A 183 16.30 4.37 5.56
C GLY A 183 16.01 5.03 4.21
N MET A 184 15.30 6.16 4.21
CA MET A 184 15.03 6.94 2.99
C MET A 184 16.33 7.48 2.37
N ILE A 185 17.21 8.05 3.19
CA ILE A 185 18.52 8.57 2.73
C ILE A 185 19.36 7.43 2.16
N ALA A 186 19.48 6.31 2.88
CA ALA A 186 20.24 5.15 2.45
C ALA A 186 19.73 4.58 1.12
N SER A 187 18.41 4.51 0.93
CA SER A 187 17.81 4.05 -0.32
C SER A 187 18.08 5.03 -1.47
N TYR A 188 17.89 6.33 -1.23
CA TYR A 188 18.11 7.36 -2.25
C TYR A 188 19.57 7.43 -2.71
N LEU A 189 20.50 7.49 -1.78
CA LEU A 189 21.95 7.55 -2.09
C LEU A 189 22.45 6.20 -2.61
N GLY A 190 21.95 5.08 -2.04
CA GLY A 190 22.35 3.72 -2.43
C GLY A 190 22.01 3.37 -3.88
N ALA A 191 20.94 3.96 -4.41
CA ALA A 191 20.57 3.84 -5.83
C ALA A 191 21.52 4.61 -6.78
N ARG A 192 22.36 5.50 -6.27
CA ARG A 192 23.26 6.39 -7.06
C ARG A 192 24.74 6.06 -6.96
N VAL A 193 25.10 5.02 -6.22
CA VAL A 193 26.50 4.61 -6.06
C VAL A 193 27.10 4.22 -7.41
N GLY A 194 28.16 4.93 -7.84
CA GLY A 194 28.83 4.68 -9.11
C GLY A 194 28.07 5.13 -10.35
N LYS A 195 27.05 5.99 -10.20
CA LYS A 195 26.27 6.56 -11.30
C LYS A 195 26.72 7.97 -11.64
N THR A 196 26.43 8.40 -12.88
CA THR A 196 26.55 9.80 -13.29
C THR A 196 25.39 10.63 -12.73
N GLU A 197 25.54 11.96 -12.73
CA GLU A 197 24.49 12.85 -12.22
C GLU A 197 23.18 12.65 -13.00
N GLY A 198 22.08 12.53 -12.26
CA GLY A 198 20.75 12.27 -12.81
C GLY A 198 20.40 10.79 -13.00
N GLU A 199 21.37 9.88 -12.91
CA GLU A 199 21.13 8.45 -13.00
C GLU A 199 20.91 7.82 -11.61
N ALA A 200 20.05 6.80 -11.56
CA ALA A 200 19.84 5.98 -10.38
C ALA A 200 19.48 4.55 -10.79
N ASP A 201 19.94 3.58 -10.00
CA ASP A 201 19.47 2.20 -10.14
C ASP A 201 18.03 2.10 -9.62
N LEU A 202 17.23 1.25 -10.26
CA LEU A 202 15.87 0.98 -9.81
C LEU A 202 15.85 0.33 -8.41
N PHE A 203 16.82 -0.54 -8.13
CA PHE A 203 16.96 -1.22 -6.85
C PHE A 203 18.23 -0.75 -6.13
N PRO A 204 18.11 -0.09 -4.96
CA PRO A 204 19.25 0.39 -4.20
C PRO A 204 20.06 -0.76 -3.60
N ARG A 205 21.32 -0.48 -3.23
CA ARG A 205 22.22 -1.47 -2.62
C ARG A 205 21.66 -2.13 -1.35
N THR A 206 20.87 -1.41 -0.56
CA THR A 206 20.14 -1.92 0.60
C THR A 206 18.67 -1.59 0.44
N PHE A 207 17.82 -2.55 0.72
CA PHE A 207 16.37 -2.37 0.66
C PHE A 207 15.83 -1.99 2.04
N ASN A 208 15.32 -0.77 2.17
CA ASN A 208 14.77 -0.23 3.41
C ASN A 208 13.29 0.13 3.18
N THR A 209 12.42 -0.42 3.99
CA THR A 209 11.00 -0.04 4.05
C THR A 209 10.54 -0.06 5.50
N GLN A 210 9.69 0.88 5.86
CA GLN A 210 9.05 0.92 7.17
C GLN A 210 7.54 0.89 6.99
N LEU A 211 6.91 -0.05 7.65
CA LEU A 211 5.46 -0.22 7.68
C LEU A 211 4.96 -0.05 9.12
N ASN A 212 3.82 0.58 9.29
CA ASN A 212 3.18 0.79 10.58
C ASN A 212 2.16 -0.31 10.85
N LYS A 213 2.17 -0.87 12.07
CA LYS A 213 1.17 -1.86 12.46
C LYS A 213 -0.21 -1.20 12.55
N ALA A 214 -1.12 -1.65 11.69
CA ALA A 214 -2.51 -1.19 11.67
C ALA A 214 -3.41 -2.04 12.57
N GLN A 215 -3.15 -3.35 12.66
CA GLN A 215 -4.02 -4.27 13.39
C GLN A 215 -3.23 -5.51 13.85
N ASP A 216 -3.50 -5.97 15.07
CA ASP A 216 -3.15 -7.34 15.48
C ASP A 216 -4.23 -8.29 14.95
N LEU A 217 -3.83 -9.36 14.28
CA LEU A 217 -4.75 -10.31 13.70
C LEU A 217 -4.93 -11.50 14.66
N ARG A 218 -6.14 -12.04 14.70
CA ARG A 218 -6.47 -13.17 15.58
C ARG A 218 -5.53 -14.37 15.37
N TYR A 219 -5.15 -14.63 14.11
CA TYR A 219 -4.17 -15.63 13.67
C TYR A 219 -3.78 -15.32 12.22
N GLY A 220 -2.76 -16.00 11.71
CA GLY A 220 -2.30 -15.86 10.34
C GLY A 220 -3.18 -16.59 9.33
N GLU A 221 -2.58 -17.10 8.26
CA GLU A 221 -3.28 -17.95 7.29
C GLU A 221 -3.89 -19.18 7.96
N ASN A 222 -3.18 -19.71 8.97
CA ASN A 222 -3.61 -20.87 9.77
C ASN A 222 -3.71 -20.51 11.26
N PRO A 223 -4.59 -21.19 12.03
CA PRO A 223 -4.86 -20.86 13.43
C PRO A 223 -3.67 -20.92 14.39
N HIS A 224 -2.62 -21.65 14.05
CA HIS A 224 -1.40 -21.79 14.86
C HIS A 224 -0.36 -20.70 14.60
N GLN A 225 -0.61 -19.80 13.66
CA GLN A 225 0.31 -18.73 13.27
C GLN A 225 -0.13 -17.40 13.90
N SER A 226 0.78 -16.70 14.57
CA SER A 226 0.56 -15.30 14.97
C SER A 226 0.70 -14.37 13.76
N ALA A 227 -0.08 -13.31 13.72
CA ALA A 227 -0.05 -12.35 12.61
C ALA A 227 -0.45 -10.94 13.03
N ALA A 228 -0.01 -9.98 12.25
CA ALA A 228 -0.44 -8.58 12.30
C ALA A 228 -0.49 -8.01 10.88
N PHE A 229 -1.28 -6.97 10.70
CA PHE A 229 -1.37 -6.22 9.47
C PHE A 229 -0.57 -4.92 9.60
N TYR A 230 0.34 -4.71 8.68
CA TYR A 230 1.16 -3.50 8.58
C TYR A 230 0.83 -2.76 7.30
N VAL A 231 0.85 -1.44 7.35
CA VAL A 231 0.50 -0.54 6.23
C VAL A 231 1.58 0.52 6.01
N GLU A 232 1.67 1.02 4.79
CA GLU A 232 2.51 2.16 4.45
C GLU A 232 1.94 3.45 5.07
N ALA A 233 2.80 4.29 5.63
CA ALA A 233 2.39 5.55 6.28
C ALA A 233 1.68 6.53 5.33
N ASN A 234 2.00 6.49 4.04
CA ASN A 234 1.54 7.45 3.03
C ASN A 234 0.93 6.77 1.80
N ALA A 235 0.29 5.62 1.97
CA ALA A 235 -0.44 4.96 0.89
C ALA A 235 -1.51 5.92 0.34
N LYS A 236 -1.41 6.25 -0.95
CA LYS A 236 -2.29 7.24 -1.61
C LYS A 236 -3.36 6.59 -2.48
N GLU A 237 -3.06 5.42 -3.02
CA GLU A 237 -4.00 4.70 -3.87
C GLU A 237 -5.06 3.98 -3.03
N ALA A 238 -6.30 4.01 -3.51
CA ALA A 238 -7.39 3.22 -2.93
C ALA A 238 -7.01 1.74 -2.87
N SER A 239 -6.97 1.17 -1.66
CA SER A 239 -6.48 -0.19 -1.38
C SER A 239 -7.16 -0.75 -0.13
N VAL A 240 -6.92 -2.01 0.18
CA VAL A 240 -7.38 -2.59 1.44
C VAL A 240 -6.74 -1.90 2.65
N SER A 241 -5.52 -1.37 2.47
CA SER A 241 -4.77 -0.66 3.53
C SER A 241 -5.35 0.72 3.84
N THR A 242 -5.98 1.37 2.87
CA THR A 242 -6.61 2.70 3.03
C THR A 242 -8.11 2.61 3.24
N ALA A 243 -8.71 1.42 3.09
CA ALA A 243 -10.14 1.21 3.21
C ALA A 243 -10.64 1.42 4.63
N LYS A 244 -11.83 2.01 4.75
CA LYS A 244 -12.57 2.13 6.01
C LYS A 244 -13.59 1.00 6.12
N GLN A 245 -13.51 0.23 7.20
CA GLN A 245 -14.52 -0.76 7.52
C GLN A 245 -15.73 -0.08 8.19
N LEU A 246 -16.93 -0.27 7.62
CA LEU A 246 -18.17 0.32 8.11
C LEU A 246 -19.03 -0.67 8.91
N GLN A 247 -18.86 -1.97 8.66
CA GLN A 247 -19.64 -3.04 9.31
C GLN A 247 -18.82 -4.32 9.44
N GLY A 248 -19.21 -5.16 10.37
CA GLY A 248 -18.73 -6.53 10.52
C GLY A 248 -17.63 -6.68 11.58
N LYS A 249 -17.16 -7.92 11.75
CA LYS A 249 -16.02 -8.24 12.61
C LYS A 249 -14.73 -7.74 11.97
N GLU A 250 -13.68 -7.64 12.77
CA GLU A 250 -12.32 -7.36 12.27
C GLU A 250 -11.95 -8.28 11.10
N LEU A 251 -11.17 -7.73 10.17
CA LEU A 251 -10.65 -8.51 9.05
C LEU A 251 -9.67 -9.58 9.55
N SER A 252 -9.75 -10.77 9.02
CA SER A 252 -8.74 -11.80 9.20
C SER A 252 -7.62 -11.66 8.18
N TYR A 253 -6.50 -12.37 8.40
CA TYR A 253 -5.40 -12.46 7.44
C TYR A 253 -5.90 -12.82 6.02
N ASN A 254 -6.72 -13.87 5.92
CA ASN A 254 -7.27 -14.32 4.64
C ASN A 254 -8.25 -13.31 4.04
N ASN A 255 -9.06 -12.61 4.88
CA ASN A 255 -9.93 -11.55 4.37
C ASN A 255 -9.13 -10.41 3.72
N ILE A 256 -8.02 -9.98 4.34
CA ILE A 256 -7.17 -8.91 3.80
C ILE A 256 -6.56 -9.36 2.46
N ALA A 257 -5.97 -10.55 2.40
CA ALA A 257 -5.33 -11.07 1.19
C ALA A 257 -6.33 -11.25 0.03
N ASP A 258 -7.49 -11.83 0.31
CA ASP A 258 -8.53 -12.05 -0.70
C ASP A 258 -9.19 -10.74 -1.15
N THR A 259 -9.35 -9.76 -0.23
CA THR A 259 -9.89 -8.43 -0.55
C THR A 259 -8.94 -7.66 -1.45
N ASP A 260 -7.63 -7.71 -1.18
CA ASP A 260 -6.61 -7.13 -2.04
C ASP A 260 -6.66 -7.71 -3.45
N ALA A 261 -6.70 -9.05 -3.57
CA ALA A 261 -6.81 -9.71 -4.86
C ALA A 261 -8.07 -9.31 -5.65
N ALA A 262 -9.21 -9.17 -4.96
CA ALA A 262 -10.47 -8.77 -5.59
C ALA A 262 -10.45 -7.31 -6.04
N LEU A 263 -9.95 -6.41 -5.18
CA LEU A 263 -9.87 -4.99 -5.46
C LEU A 263 -8.90 -4.68 -6.58
N GLU A 264 -7.72 -5.31 -6.59
CA GLU A 264 -6.73 -5.12 -7.64
C GLU A 264 -7.26 -5.59 -9.00
N CYS A 265 -8.00 -6.69 -9.04
CA CYS A 265 -8.64 -7.17 -10.27
C CYS A 265 -9.71 -6.19 -10.78
N VAL A 266 -10.60 -5.70 -9.90
CA VAL A 266 -11.71 -4.82 -10.33
C VAL A 266 -11.24 -3.45 -10.81
N LYS A 267 -10.09 -2.96 -10.34
CA LYS A 267 -9.43 -1.73 -10.82
C LYS A 267 -9.07 -1.77 -12.31
N SER A 268 -8.95 -2.97 -12.89
CA SER A 268 -8.62 -3.13 -14.32
C SER A 268 -9.77 -2.79 -15.28
N PHE A 269 -10.97 -2.49 -14.76
CA PHE A 269 -12.16 -2.28 -15.56
C PHE A 269 -12.67 -0.84 -15.46
N ALA A 270 -12.80 -0.16 -16.62
CA ALA A 270 -13.33 1.20 -16.66
C ALA A 270 -14.87 1.26 -16.59
N LYS A 271 -15.57 0.21 -17.03
CA LYS A 271 -17.04 0.09 -16.98
C LYS A 271 -17.47 -0.56 -15.67
N PRO A 272 -18.76 -0.45 -15.25
CA PRO A 272 -19.23 -1.09 -14.02
C PRO A 272 -18.89 -2.58 -13.99
N ALA A 273 -18.19 -3.01 -12.96
CA ALA A 273 -17.63 -4.36 -12.83
C ALA A 273 -17.85 -4.94 -11.44
N CYS A 274 -17.98 -6.26 -11.40
CA CYS A 274 -17.95 -7.07 -10.19
C CYS A 274 -16.88 -8.16 -10.30
N VAL A 275 -16.10 -8.32 -9.25
CA VAL A 275 -15.12 -9.40 -9.09
C VAL A 275 -15.44 -10.16 -7.81
N ILE A 276 -15.58 -11.47 -7.92
CA ILE A 276 -15.74 -12.39 -6.78
C ILE A 276 -14.47 -13.22 -6.69
N VAL A 277 -13.84 -13.18 -5.50
CA VAL A 277 -12.59 -13.89 -5.21
C VAL A 277 -12.81 -14.94 -4.14
N LYS A 278 -12.16 -16.07 -4.33
CA LYS A 278 -12.00 -17.11 -3.32
C LYS A 278 -10.56 -17.63 -3.36
N HIS A 279 -9.90 -17.62 -2.18
CA HIS A 279 -8.49 -18.07 -2.03
C HIS A 279 -7.54 -17.35 -3.00
N ALA A 280 -7.64 -16.01 -3.01
CA ALA A 280 -6.85 -15.11 -3.86
C ALA A 280 -6.99 -15.34 -5.38
N ASN A 281 -8.03 -16.05 -5.83
CA ASN A 281 -8.33 -16.24 -7.25
C ASN A 281 -9.70 -15.69 -7.60
N PRO A 282 -9.85 -14.94 -8.69
CA PRO A 282 -11.15 -14.63 -9.27
C PRO A 282 -11.88 -15.93 -9.63
N CYS A 283 -13.04 -16.16 -9.05
CA CYS A 283 -13.93 -17.29 -9.40
C CYS A 283 -15.10 -16.84 -10.27
N GLY A 284 -15.42 -15.54 -10.26
CA GLY A 284 -16.42 -14.94 -11.14
C GLY A 284 -16.13 -13.45 -11.35
N VAL A 285 -16.10 -13.04 -12.61
CA VAL A 285 -15.91 -11.63 -13.00
C VAL A 285 -16.88 -11.27 -14.11
N ALA A 286 -17.46 -10.09 -14.02
CA ALA A 286 -18.27 -9.56 -15.11
C ALA A 286 -18.24 -8.04 -15.17
N VAL A 287 -18.49 -7.52 -16.36
CA VAL A 287 -18.69 -6.11 -16.67
C VAL A 287 -20.05 -5.94 -17.32
N SER A 288 -20.87 -5.00 -16.83
CA SER A 288 -22.17 -4.72 -17.41
C SER A 288 -22.44 -3.22 -17.52
N LEU A 289 -23.01 -2.81 -18.65
CA LEU A 289 -23.46 -1.43 -18.84
C LEU A 289 -24.77 -1.14 -18.09
N ASP A 290 -25.51 -2.19 -17.69
CA ASP A 290 -26.74 -2.08 -16.92
C ASP A 290 -26.49 -1.87 -15.40
N GLY A 291 -25.23 -1.67 -15.02
CA GLY A 291 -24.82 -1.35 -13.65
C GLY A 291 -24.23 -2.52 -12.89
N ILE A 292 -23.86 -2.25 -11.61
CA ILE A 292 -23.14 -3.23 -10.78
C ILE A 292 -23.97 -4.43 -10.36
N LYS A 293 -25.31 -4.26 -10.23
CA LYS A 293 -26.18 -5.40 -9.91
C LYS A 293 -26.15 -6.45 -11.02
N ALA A 294 -26.27 -6.02 -12.28
CA ALA A 294 -26.17 -6.91 -13.43
C ALA A 294 -24.77 -7.54 -13.54
N ALA A 295 -23.71 -6.75 -13.27
CA ALA A 295 -22.36 -7.28 -13.20
C ALA A 295 -22.21 -8.34 -12.09
N TYR A 296 -22.81 -8.12 -10.90
CA TYR A 296 -22.81 -9.11 -9.83
C TYR A 296 -23.57 -10.39 -10.22
N ASP A 297 -24.75 -10.26 -10.81
CA ASP A 297 -25.57 -11.41 -11.24
C ASP A 297 -24.79 -12.31 -12.21
N LEU A 298 -24.10 -11.71 -13.17
CA LEU A 298 -23.27 -12.41 -14.14
C LEU A 298 -22.01 -13.02 -13.50
N ALA A 299 -21.29 -12.27 -12.65
CA ALA A 299 -20.12 -12.76 -11.97
C ALA A 299 -20.43 -13.95 -11.04
N TYR A 300 -21.53 -13.86 -10.27
CA TYR A 300 -21.98 -14.94 -9.42
C TYR A 300 -22.34 -16.21 -10.20
N ALA A 301 -22.97 -16.05 -11.37
CA ALA A 301 -23.37 -17.19 -12.22
C ALA A 301 -22.17 -17.99 -12.78
N THR A 302 -20.96 -17.45 -12.75
CA THR A 302 -19.76 -18.15 -13.24
C THR A 302 -19.41 -19.37 -12.40
N ASP A 303 -19.45 -19.24 -11.06
CA ASP A 303 -19.08 -20.31 -10.12
C ASP A 303 -19.77 -20.06 -8.76
N PRO A 304 -21.09 -20.32 -8.65
CA PRO A 304 -21.83 -20.09 -7.42
C PRO A 304 -21.31 -20.90 -6.23
N GLU A 305 -20.74 -22.08 -6.49
CA GLU A 305 -20.17 -22.95 -5.46
C GLU A 305 -18.93 -22.30 -4.83
N SER A 306 -18.00 -21.84 -5.63
CA SER A 306 -16.78 -21.16 -5.13
C SER A 306 -17.08 -19.76 -4.57
N ALA A 307 -18.14 -19.09 -5.02
CA ALA A 307 -18.54 -17.78 -4.52
C ALA A 307 -18.98 -17.81 -3.04
N PHE A 308 -19.40 -18.98 -2.52
CA PHE A 308 -19.78 -19.14 -1.13
C PHE A 308 -18.63 -18.80 -0.16
N GLY A 309 -18.84 -17.82 0.72
CA GLY A 309 -17.81 -17.32 1.63
C GLY A 309 -16.67 -16.57 0.92
N GLY A 310 -16.92 -16.08 -0.30
CA GLY A 310 -15.97 -15.29 -1.06
C GLY A 310 -15.99 -13.80 -0.68
N ILE A 311 -15.14 -13.07 -1.37
CA ILE A 311 -14.99 -11.61 -1.30
C ILE A 311 -15.55 -11.01 -2.58
N ILE A 312 -16.29 -9.91 -2.46
CA ILE A 312 -16.88 -9.22 -3.60
C ILE A 312 -16.33 -7.80 -3.69
N ALA A 313 -15.76 -7.44 -4.83
CA ALA A 313 -15.27 -6.09 -5.11
C ALA A 313 -16.03 -5.45 -6.28
N PHE A 314 -16.35 -4.17 -6.11
CA PHE A 314 -16.97 -3.33 -7.12
C PHE A 314 -16.09 -2.12 -7.44
N ASN A 315 -16.16 -1.62 -8.68
CA ASN A 315 -15.50 -0.39 -9.09
C ASN A 315 -16.44 0.83 -9.16
N ARG A 316 -17.64 0.71 -8.63
CA ARG A 316 -18.66 1.77 -8.48
C ARG A 316 -19.29 1.71 -7.11
N GLU A 317 -20.03 2.75 -6.76
CA GLU A 317 -20.81 2.78 -5.52
C GLU A 317 -21.70 1.55 -5.39
N LEU A 318 -21.66 0.91 -4.21
CA LEU A 318 -22.57 -0.20 -3.88
C LEU A 318 -23.96 0.35 -3.61
N ASP A 319 -24.94 -0.04 -4.43
CA ASP A 319 -26.33 0.34 -4.25
C ASP A 319 -27.11 -0.67 -3.40
N VAL A 320 -28.30 -0.25 -2.94
CA VAL A 320 -29.19 -1.05 -2.08
C VAL A 320 -29.67 -2.33 -2.76
N ALA A 321 -30.00 -2.26 -4.06
CA ALA A 321 -30.51 -3.41 -4.80
C ALA A 321 -29.43 -4.50 -4.97
N THR A 322 -28.17 -4.08 -5.21
CA THR A 322 -27.01 -4.98 -5.28
C THR A 322 -26.73 -5.60 -3.92
N ALA A 323 -26.71 -4.80 -2.84
CA ALA A 323 -26.51 -5.28 -1.49
C ALA A 323 -27.58 -6.31 -1.08
N GLN A 324 -28.85 -6.04 -1.39
CA GLN A 324 -29.96 -6.96 -1.15
C GLN A 324 -29.76 -8.29 -1.89
N ALA A 325 -29.45 -8.23 -3.19
CA ALA A 325 -29.21 -9.43 -3.99
C ALA A 325 -28.06 -10.30 -3.43
N ILE A 326 -26.98 -9.67 -2.93
CA ILE A 326 -25.85 -10.37 -2.32
C ILE A 326 -26.27 -11.11 -1.05
N VAL A 327 -26.89 -10.40 -0.08
CA VAL A 327 -27.21 -10.98 1.23
C VAL A 327 -28.30 -12.05 1.17
N GLU A 328 -29.18 -12.00 0.17
CA GLU A 328 -30.20 -13.01 -0.08
C GLU A 328 -29.63 -14.27 -0.75
N ARG A 329 -28.65 -14.09 -1.63
CA ARG A 329 -28.18 -15.16 -2.53
C ARG A 329 -27.05 -15.99 -1.97
N GLN A 330 -26.07 -15.35 -1.30
CA GLN A 330 -24.89 -16.06 -0.85
C GLN A 330 -24.42 -15.67 0.56
N PHE A 331 -23.67 -16.55 1.18
CA PHE A 331 -22.80 -16.18 2.28
C PHE A 331 -21.58 -15.45 1.72
N VAL A 332 -21.32 -14.23 2.20
CA VAL A 332 -20.20 -13.38 1.80
C VAL A 332 -19.40 -12.97 3.03
N GLU A 333 -18.09 -12.99 2.93
CA GLU A 333 -17.17 -12.57 4.02
C GLU A 333 -16.92 -11.07 4.00
N VAL A 334 -16.61 -10.50 2.84
CA VAL A 334 -16.29 -9.08 2.65
C VAL A 334 -16.92 -8.55 1.37
N ILE A 335 -17.45 -7.33 1.45
CA ILE A 335 -17.85 -6.53 0.29
C ILE A 335 -17.03 -5.24 0.33
N ILE A 336 -16.35 -4.91 -0.77
CA ILE A 336 -15.57 -3.68 -0.91
C ILE A 336 -16.01 -2.90 -2.14
N ALA A 337 -16.18 -1.58 -1.97
CA ALA A 337 -16.55 -0.66 -3.04
C ALA A 337 -15.92 0.72 -2.80
N PRO A 338 -15.86 1.61 -3.81
CA PRO A 338 -15.43 2.99 -3.64
C PRO A 338 -16.25 3.76 -2.60
N SER A 339 -17.57 3.58 -2.62
CA SER A 339 -18.56 4.15 -1.67
C SER A 339 -19.77 3.23 -1.57
N ILE A 340 -20.67 3.55 -0.66
CA ILE A 340 -21.98 2.88 -0.50
C ILE A 340 -23.10 3.90 -0.50
N ALA A 341 -24.25 3.54 -1.09
CA ALA A 341 -25.46 4.35 -1.06
C ALA A 341 -26.14 4.30 0.32
N ASN A 342 -26.93 5.33 0.61
CA ASN A 342 -27.78 5.32 1.81
C ASN A 342 -28.71 4.10 1.81
N GLY A 343 -28.84 3.43 2.96
CA GLY A 343 -29.67 2.22 3.11
C GLY A 343 -28.93 0.89 2.91
N VAL A 344 -27.68 0.90 2.41
CA VAL A 344 -26.88 -0.32 2.23
C VAL A 344 -26.57 -0.99 3.56
N LEU A 345 -26.22 -0.22 4.60
CA LEU A 345 -25.90 -0.78 5.92
C LEU A 345 -27.11 -1.36 6.63
N GLU A 346 -28.31 -0.85 6.38
CA GLU A 346 -29.57 -1.43 6.89
C GLU A 346 -29.78 -2.82 6.30
N VAL A 347 -29.54 -2.98 5.00
CA VAL A 347 -29.66 -4.27 4.30
C VAL A 347 -28.58 -5.25 4.76
N THR A 348 -27.32 -4.85 4.72
CA THR A 348 -26.21 -5.74 5.10
C THR A 348 -26.19 -6.02 6.60
N GLY A 349 -26.78 -5.14 7.43
CA GLY A 349 -26.92 -5.28 8.87
C GLY A 349 -27.72 -6.52 9.30
N ALA A 350 -28.57 -7.06 8.43
CA ALA A 350 -29.24 -8.35 8.64
C ALA A 350 -28.25 -9.52 8.76
N LYS A 351 -27.04 -9.36 8.22
CA LYS A 351 -25.92 -10.31 8.28
C LYS A 351 -24.73 -9.67 9.01
N LYS A 352 -24.82 -9.53 10.32
CA LYS A 352 -23.87 -8.79 11.19
C LYS A 352 -22.39 -9.15 11.01
N ASN A 353 -22.09 -10.34 10.50
CA ASN A 353 -20.71 -10.80 10.31
C ASN A 353 -20.11 -10.40 8.95
N VAL A 354 -20.93 -9.93 8.01
CA VAL A 354 -20.45 -9.42 6.71
C VAL A 354 -19.67 -8.14 6.94
N ARG A 355 -18.48 -8.08 6.40
CA ARG A 355 -17.63 -6.89 6.47
C ARG A 355 -17.91 -6.02 5.25
N VAL A 356 -18.25 -4.76 5.48
CA VAL A 356 -18.48 -3.77 4.43
C VAL A 356 -17.37 -2.73 4.50
N LEU A 357 -16.61 -2.60 3.42
CA LEU A 357 -15.48 -1.69 3.30
C LEU A 357 -15.72 -0.65 2.22
N VAL A 358 -15.27 0.58 2.46
CA VAL A 358 -15.19 1.64 1.46
C VAL A 358 -13.72 2.05 1.29
N CYS A 359 -13.23 2.01 0.05
CA CYS A 359 -11.83 2.29 -0.26
C CYS A 359 -11.60 3.69 -0.85
N GLY A 360 -12.66 4.47 -1.10
CA GLY A 360 -12.55 5.74 -1.81
C GLY A 360 -12.50 5.56 -3.34
N GLU A 361 -12.28 6.65 -4.04
CA GLU A 361 -12.23 6.69 -5.49
C GLU A 361 -11.07 5.86 -6.05
N LEU A 362 -11.36 4.98 -7.02
CA LEU A 362 -10.35 4.18 -7.68
C LEU A 362 -9.61 5.03 -8.73
N PRO A 363 -8.30 4.87 -8.87
CA PRO A 363 -7.54 5.56 -9.91
C PRO A 363 -7.99 5.12 -11.30
N ALA A 364 -7.83 5.99 -12.29
CA ALA A 364 -7.93 5.58 -13.68
C ALA A 364 -6.85 4.52 -14.00
N ILE A 365 -7.16 3.61 -14.92
CA ILE A 365 -6.30 2.44 -15.23
C ILE A 365 -4.88 2.85 -15.60
N ASP A 366 -4.75 3.94 -16.36
CA ASP A 366 -3.50 4.52 -16.86
C ASP A 366 -2.84 5.52 -15.89
N ALA A 367 -3.51 5.86 -14.78
CA ALA A 367 -3.04 6.81 -13.78
C ALA A 367 -2.52 6.14 -12.50
N ARG A 368 -2.38 4.82 -12.48
CA ARG A 368 -1.86 4.08 -11.33
C ARG A 368 -0.37 4.37 -11.13
N ALA A 369 0.00 4.70 -9.90
CA ALA A 369 1.39 4.94 -9.55
C ALA A 369 2.19 3.63 -9.53
N PRO A 370 3.43 3.62 -10.05
CA PRO A 370 4.32 2.48 -9.91
C PRO A 370 4.53 2.13 -8.44
N GLN A 371 4.43 0.85 -8.11
CA GLN A 371 4.67 0.30 -6.78
C GLN A 371 5.59 -0.91 -6.89
N LEU A 372 6.16 -1.34 -5.77
CA LEU A 372 6.94 -2.56 -5.71
C LEU A 372 6.09 -3.71 -5.20
N ASP A 373 6.36 -4.90 -5.74
CA ASP A 373 5.79 -6.17 -5.31
C ASP A 373 6.90 -7.01 -4.64
N TYR A 374 6.56 -7.66 -3.52
CA TYR A 374 7.51 -8.35 -2.68
C TYR A 374 7.12 -9.81 -2.48
N LYS A 375 8.08 -10.70 -2.69
CA LYS A 375 7.90 -12.11 -2.38
C LYS A 375 8.96 -12.59 -1.39
N ARG A 376 8.53 -12.99 -0.20
CA ARG A 376 9.40 -13.55 0.82
C ARG A 376 9.93 -14.89 0.36
N VAL A 377 11.26 -15.06 0.42
CA VAL A 377 11.94 -16.36 0.28
C VAL A 377 12.75 -16.66 1.54
N ASN A 378 13.12 -17.91 1.77
CA ASN A 378 13.93 -18.22 2.94
C ASN A 378 15.29 -17.51 2.86
N GLY A 379 15.59 -16.69 3.86
CA GLY A 379 16.83 -15.87 3.91
C GLY A 379 16.83 -14.62 3.05
N GLY A 380 15.75 -14.28 2.32
CA GLY A 380 15.75 -13.11 1.44
C GLY A 380 14.36 -12.60 1.05
N LEU A 381 14.38 -11.62 0.16
CA LEU A 381 13.21 -11.00 -0.44
C LEU A 381 13.44 -10.84 -1.94
N LEU A 382 12.51 -11.31 -2.75
CA LEU A 382 12.43 -10.92 -4.16
C LEU A 382 11.65 -9.63 -4.24
N VAL A 383 12.16 -8.66 -4.98
CA VAL A 383 11.52 -7.36 -5.20
C VAL A 383 11.44 -7.13 -6.69
N GLN A 384 10.28 -6.73 -7.16
CA GLN A 384 10.02 -6.40 -8.56
C GLN A 384 9.06 -5.23 -8.65
N ASP A 385 8.90 -4.65 -9.84
CA ASP A 385 7.79 -3.73 -10.08
C ASP A 385 6.46 -4.49 -10.02
N GLN A 386 5.43 -3.82 -9.49
CA GLN A 386 4.07 -4.31 -9.62
C GLN A 386 3.71 -4.41 -11.11
N ASP A 387 3.09 -5.51 -11.49
CA ASP A 387 2.63 -5.70 -12.87
C ASP A 387 1.43 -4.76 -13.16
N LEU A 388 1.71 -3.58 -13.67
CA LEU A 388 0.72 -2.60 -14.15
C LEU A 388 0.50 -2.69 -15.66
N GLY A 389 1.18 -3.61 -16.37
CA GLY A 389 1.07 -3.79 -17.81
C GLY A 389 -0.39 -4.04 -18.22
N MET A 390 -0.86 -3.27 -19.20
CA MET A 390 -2.18 -3.38 -19.81
C MET A 390 -2.03 -3.35 -21.32
N ILE A 391 -2.88 -4.08 -22.00
CA ILE A 391 -3.00 -4.06 -23.46
C ILE A 391 -4.30 -3.38 -23.89
N THR A 392 -4.26 -2.80 -25.04
CA THR A 392 -5.40 -2.27 -25.78
C THR A 392 -5.67 -3.12 -27.03
N LYS A 393 -6.71 -2.79 -27.75
CA LYS A 393 -7.01 -3.42 -29.05
C LYS A 393 -5.87 -3.26 -30.06
N ASP A 394 -5.19 -2.11 -30.02
CA ASP A 394 -4.13 -1.77 -30.97
C ASP A 394 -2.83 -2.57 -30.74
N ASP A 395 -2.67 -3.14 -29.57
CA ASP A 395 -1.52 -3.99 -29.20
C ASP A 395 -1.69 -5.45 -29.68
N LEU A 396 -2.87 -5.83 -30.13
CA LEU A 396 -3.19 -7.20 -30.52
C LEU A 396 -2.69 -7.51 -31.95
N LYS A 397 -1.94 -8.60 -32.06
CA LYS A 397 -1.51 -9.12 -33.37
C LYS A 397 -2.31 -10.35 -33.73
N VAL A 398 -3.17 -10.29 -34.74
CA VAL A 398 -3.82 -11.47 -35.31
C VAL A 398 -2.77 -12.32 -36.02
N VAL A 399 -2.66 -13.61 -35.63
CA VAL A 399 -1.63 -14.53 -36.14
C VAL A 399 -2.20 -15.69 -36.96
N THR A 400 -3.51 -15.90 -36.95
CA THR A 400 -4.24 -16.93 -37.67
C THR A 400 -4.88 -16.38 -38.94
N LYS A 401 -5.30 -17.26 -39.87
CA LYS A 401 -6.04 -16.91 -41.08
C LYS A 401 -7.42 -16.30 -40.77
N CYS A 402 -8.04 -16.84 -39.72
CA CYS A 402 -9.30 -16.34 -39.16
C CYS A 402 -9.01 -15.14 -38.27
N ALA A 403 -9.72 -14.04 -38.39
CA ALA A 403 -9.62 -12.89 -37.49
C ALA A 403 -10.82 -12.86 -36.54
N PRO A 404 -10.63 -12.40 -35.28
CA PRO A 404 -11.74 -12.23 -34.34
C PRO A 404 -12.65 -11.08 -34.78
N THR A 405 -13.93 -11.19 -34.48
CA THR A 405 -14.91 -10.10 -34.59
C THR A 405 -14.66 -9.04 -33.50
N GLU A 406 -15.26 -7.85 -33.65
CA GLU A 406 -15.16 -6.78 -32.63
C GLU A 406 -15.66 -7.24 -31.24
N GLN A 407 -16.75 -8.00 -31.21
CA GLN A 407 -17.26 -8.56 -29.94
C GLN A 407 -16.28 -9.56 -29.32
N GLU A 408 -15.68 -10.42 -30.13
CA GLU A 408 -14.68 -11.37 -29.65
C GLU A 408 -13.40 -10.67 -29.16
N ILE A 409 -12.99 -9.56 -29.79
CA ILE A 409 -11.88 -8.72 -29.31
C ILE A 409 -12.20 -8.13 -27.92
N ASP A 410 -13.40 -7.60 -27.73
CA ASP A 410 -13.84 -7.09 -26.42
C ASP A 410 -13.80 -8.19 -25.36
N ASP A 411 -14.26 -9.39 -25.67
CA ASP A 411 -14.27 -10.54 -24.77
C ASP A 411 -12.85 -11.09 -24.52
N LEU A 412 -11.96 -11.08 -25.53
CA LEU A 412 -10.56 -11.45 -25.38
C LEU A 412 -9.82 -10.49 -24.44
N ILE A 413 -9.98 -9.18 -24.60
CA ILE A 413 -9.37 -8.18 -23.71
C ILE A 413 -9.93 -8.30 -22.30
N PHE A 414 -11.24 -8.55 -22.13
CA PHE A 414 -11.84 -8.81 -20.84
C PHE A 414 -11.23 -10.06 -20.18
N ALA A 415 -11.19 -11.19 -20.90
CA ALA A 415 -10.63 -12.45 -20.40
C ALA A 415 -9.13 -12.31 -20.06
N TRP A 416 -8.38 -11.55 -20.85
CA TRP A 416 -6.97 -11.24 -20.60
C TRP A 416 -6.76 -10.49 -19.30
N LYS A 417 -7.57 -9.46 -19.03
CA LYS A 417 -7.55 -8.70 -17.79
C LYS A 417 -7.85 -9.57 -16.58
N VAL A 418 -8.77 -10.52 -16.71
CA VAL A 418 -9.06 -11.48 -15.63
C VAL A 418 -7.89 -12.45 -15.45
N ALA A 419 -7.33 -13.01 -16.53
CA ALA A 419 -6.24 -13.99 -16.49
C ALA A 419 -5.00 -13.45 -15.75
N LYS A 420 -4.71 -12.16 -15.88
CA LYS A 420 -3.65 -11.46 -15.14
C LYS A 420 -3.75 -11.62 -13.61
N TYR A 421 -4.95 -11.76 -13.06
CA TYR A 421 -5.18 -11.90 -11.60
C TYR A 421 -5.46 -13.34 -11.15
N VAL A 422 -5.42 -14.29 -12.07
CA VAL A 422 -5.57 -15.71 -11.78
C VAL A 422 -4.20 -16.33 -11.57
N LYS A 423 -4.07 -17.18 -10.56
CA LYS A 423 -2.82 -17.91 -10.27
C LYS A 423 -2.42 -18.80 -11.45
N SER A 424 -1.15 -18.73 -11.85
CA SER A 424 -0.57 -19.51 -12.95
C SER A 424 -0.54 -21.02 -12.66
N ASN A 425 -0.67 -21.89 -13.66
CA ASN A 425 -1.08 -21.54 -15.02
C ASN A 425 -2.55 -21.16 -15.05
N ALA A 426 -2.87 -20.04 -15.67
CA ALA A 426 -4.23 -19.52 -15.73
C ALA A 426 -4.88 -19.73 -17.09
N ILE A 427 -6.10 -20.26 -17.11
CA ILE A 427 -7.00 -20.28 -18.27
C ILE A 427 -8.32 -19.66 -17.87
N VAL A 428 -8.78 -18.69 -18.66
CA VAL A 428 -10.06 -18.02 -18.47
C VAL A 428 -10.90 -18.15 -19.73
N TYR A 429 -12.09 -18.72 -19.60
CA TYR A 429 -13.11 -18.72 -20.64
C TYR A 429 -14.05 -17.54 -20.39
N ALA A 430 -14.36 -16.77 -21.44
CA ALA A 430 -15.24 -15.63 -21.32
C ALA A 430 -16.18 -15.50 -22.54
N LYS A 431 -17.33 -14.87 -22.32
CA LYS A 431 -18.30 -14.52 -23.34
C LYS A 431 -19.14 -13.35 -22.86
N ASN A 432 -19.39 -12.38 -23.72
CA ASN A 432 -20.19 -11.18 -23.40
C ASN A 432 -19.70 -10.44 -22.14
N ARG A 433 -18.37 -10.31 -21.96
CA ARG A 433 -17.73 -9.69 -20.79
C ARG A 433 -18.10 -10.33 -19.44
N GLN A 434 -18.37 -11.63 -19.47
CA GLN A 434 -18.59 -12.49 -18.30
C GLN A 434 -17.61 -13.65 -18.37
N THR A 435 -17.00 -14.02 -17.26
CA THR A 435 -16.26 -15.28 -17.15
C THR A 435 -17.25 -16.45 -17.23
N ILE A 436 -16.89 -17.43 -18.06
CA ILE A 436 -17.67 -18.67 -18.22
C ILE A 436 -17.06 -19.79 -17.40
N GLY A 437 -15.74 -19.79 -17.24
CA GLY A 437 -15.02 -20.73 -16.41
C GLY A 437 -13.59 -20.27 -16.17
N VAL A 438 -13.06 -20.53 -14.99
CA VAL A 438 -11.71 -20.16 -14.58
C VAL A 438 -10.97 -21.38 -14.08
N GLY A 439 -9.83 -21.67 -14.69
CA GLY A 439 -8.86 -22.67 -14.24
C GLY A 439 -7.61 -22.01 -13.71
N ALA A 440 -7.31 -22.19 -12.43
CA ALA A 440 -6.26 -21.50 -11.70
C ALA A 440 -5.27 -22.45 -11.04
N GLY A 441 -4.01 -22.05 -10.92
CA GLY A 441 -3.01 -22.66 -10.03
C GLY A 441 -2.60 -24.07 -10.40
N GLN A 442 -2.70 -24.47 -11.67
CA GLN A 442 -2.33 -25.81 -12.10
C GLN A 442 -0.92 -25.88 -12.70
N MET A 443 -0.19 -26.98 -12.42
CA MET A 443 1.12 -27.19 -13.01
C MET A 443 1.07 -27.41 -14.53
N SER A 444 -0.09 -27.79 -15.07
CA SER A 444 -0.32 -27.96 -16.49
C SER A 444 -1.44 -27.06 -17.00
N ARG A 445 -1.18 -26.31 -18.07
CA ARG A 445 -2.17 -25.42 -18.72
C ARG A 445 -3.37 -26.21 -19.25
N VAL A 446 -3.14 -27.44 -19.73
CA VAL A 446 -4.21 -28.36 -20.17
C VAL A 446 -5.16 -28.69 -19.00
N ASN A 447 -4.65 -28.89 -17.80
CA ASN A 447 -5.49 -29.14 -16.62
C ASN A 447 -6.27 -27.89 -16.21
N SER A 448 -5.67 -26.70 -16.30
CA SER A 448 -6.41 -25.43 -16.08
C SER A 448 -7.57 -25.29 -17.05
N ALA A 449 -7.37 -25.62 -18.33
CA ALA A 449 -8.43 -25.59 -19.34
C ALA A 449 -9.55 -26.59 -19.02
N ARG A 450 -9.21 -27.81 -18.59
CA ARG A 450 -10.18 -28.83 -18.19
C ARG A 450 -10.99 -28.38 -16.97
N ILE A 451 -10.34 -27.81 -15.96
CA ILE A 451 -11.01 -27.30 -14.75
C ILE A 451 -11.96 -26.17 -15.11
N ALA A 452 -11.55 -25.23 -15.97
CA ALA A 452 -12.41 -24.16 -16.45
C ALA A 452 -13.67 -24.69 -17.15
N ALA A 453 -13.53 -25.73 -17.99
CA ALA A 453 -14.66 -26.37 -18.66
C ALA A 453 -15.59 -27.10 -17.67
N ILE A 454 -15.06 -27.88 -16.73
CA ILE A 454 -15.82 -28.57 -15.69
C ILE A 454 -16.63 -27.58 -14.84
N LYS A 455 -16.03 -26.48 -14.44
CA LYS A 455 -16.71 -25.44 -13.66
C LYS A 455 -17.85 -24.78 -14.45
N ALA A 456 -17.63 -24.49 -15.73
CA ALA A 456 -18.66 -23.97 -16.62
C ALA A 456 -19.85 -24.95 -16.71
N GLU A 457 -19.59 -26.26 -16.89
CA GLU A 457 -20.61 -27.31 -16.93
C GLU A 457 -21.42 -27.36 -15.64
N HIS A 458 -20.73 -27.35 -14.46
CA HIS A 458 -21.38 -27.37 -13.16
C HIS A 458 -22.27 -26.14 -12.93
N ALA A 459 -21.85 -24.97 -13.44
CA ALA A 459 -22.65 -23.74 -13.38
C ALA A 459 -23.78 -23.68 -14.44
N GLY A 460 -23.86 -24.66 -15.32
CA GLY A 460 -24.85 -24.67 -16.44
C GLY A 460 -24.52 -23.66 -17.53
N LEU A 461 -23.28 -23.19 -17.61
CA LEU A 461 -22.80 -22.24 -18.62
C LEU A 461 -22.26 -22.97 -19.85
N VAL A 462 -22.45 -22.37 -21.02
CA VAL A 462 -22.04 -22.96 -22.31
C VAL A 462 -20.70 -22.41 -22.74
N VAL A 463 -19.69 -23.29 -22.84
CA VAL A 463 -18.34 -22.94 -23.30
C VAL A 463 -18.31 -22.72 -24.82
N GLU A 464 -19.19 -23.38 -25.59
CA GLU A 464 -19.24 -23.22 -27.04
C GLU A 464 -19.46 -21.76 -27.43
N GLY A 465 -18.61 -21.28 -28.33
CA GLY A 465 -18.62 -19.90 -28.82
C GLY A 465 -17.99 -18.91 -27.82
N ALA A 466 -17.37 -19.35 -26.72
CA ALA A 466 -16.61 -18.50 -25.83
C ALA A 466 -15.19 -18.24 -26.39
N VAL A 467 -14.55 -17.22 -25.81
CA VAL A 467 -13.12 -16.95 -26.02
C VAL A 467 -12.29 -17.54 -24.88
N MET A 468 -11.00 -17.76 -25.10
CA MET A 468 -10.04 -18.25 -24.13
C MET A 468 -8.85 -17.31 -23.99
N ALA A 469 -8.52 -16.94 -22.74
CA ALA A 469 -7.26 -16.29 -22.41
C ALA A 469 -6.33 -17.26 -21.67
N SER A 470 -5.04 -17.18 -22.02
CA SER A 470 -3.96 -17.89 -21.33
C SER A 470 -2.89 -16.90 -20.87
N ASP A 471 -2.50 -16.95 -19.60
CA ASP A 471 -1.50 -16.06 -18.97
C ASP A 471 -0.10 -16.15 -19.59
N ALA A 472 0.20 -17.25 -20.33
CA ALA A 472 1.45 -17.46 -21.05
C ALA A 472 1.21 -18.25 -22.35
N PHE A 473 2.26 -18.43 -23.15
CA PHE A 473 2.20 -19.15 -24.42
C PHE A 473 1.85 -20.64 -24.26
N PHE A 474 1.31 -21.23 -25.32
CA PHE A 474 1.13 -22.69 -25.41
C PHE A 474 2.42 -23.35 -25.89
N PRO A 475 2.99 -24.30 -25.14
CA PRO A 475 4.21 -24.98 -25.54
C PRO A 475 3.99 -26.04 -26.63
N PHE A 476 2.74 -26.51 -26.79
CA PHE A 476 2.35 -27.58 -27.72
C PHE A 476 0.93 -27.33 -28.23
N ARG A 477 0.59 -27.96 -29.36
CA ARG A 477 -0.72 -27.86 -30.00
C ARG A 477 -1.89 -28.45 -29.18
N ASP A 478 -1.61 -29.32 -28.23
CA ASP A 478 -2.62 -30.04 -27.41
C ASP A 478 -3.55 -29.07 -26.65
N GLY A 479 -3.04 -27.92 -26.23
CA GLY A 479 -3.84 -26.84 -25.64
C GLY A 479 -4.89 -26.30 -26.60
N ILE A 480 -4.56 -26.14 -27.87
CA ILE A 480 -5.46 -25.66 -28.92
C ILE A 480 -6.45 -26.75 -29.33
N ASP A 481 -5.98 -27.99 -29.49
CA ASP A 481 -6.85 -29.13 -29.80
C ASP A 481 -7.93 -29.34 -28.73
N ASN A 482 -7.59 -29.15 -27.45
CA ASN A 482 -8.56 -29.18 -26.34
C ASN A 482 -9.53 -28.00 -26.36
N ALA A 483 -9.05 -26.78 -26.68
CA ALA A 483 -9.90 -25.60 -26.84
C ALA A 483 -10.90 -25.78 -27.98
N ALA A 484 -10.46 -26.32 -29.11
CA ALA A 484 -11.31 -26.65 -30.25
C ALA A 484 -12.43 -27.64 -29.87
N LYS A 485 -12.09 -28.72 -29.14
CA LYS A 485 -13.08 -29.70 -28.64
C LYS A 485 -14.09 -29.09 -27.68
N ALA A 486 -13.70 -28.09 -26.90
CA ALA A 486 -14.58 -27.37 -25.98
C ALA A 486 -15.46 -26.32 -26.70
N GLY A 487 -15.23 -26.06 -28.00
CA GLY A 487 -15.99 -25.10 -28.80
C GLY A 487 -15.51 -23.66 -28.71
N ILE A 488 -14.29 -23.43 -28.25
CA ILE A 488 -13.67 -22.10 -28.19
C ILE A 488 -13.51 -21.54 -29.62
N LYS A 489 -13.84 -20.27 -29.82
CA LYS A 489 -13.79 -19.57 -31.12
C LYS A 489 -12.57 -18.68 -31.28
N CYS A 490 -12.09 -18.09 -30.18
CA CYS A 490 -10.96 -17.17 -30.20
C CYS A 490 -10.04 -17.39 -29.01
N ILE A 491 -8.73 -17.17 -29.22
CA ILE A 491 -7.69 -17.33 -28.20
C ILE A 491 -6.84 -16.08 -28.12
N ILE A 492 -6.55 -15.62 -26.89
CA ILE A 492 -5.57 -14.58 -26.61
C ILE A 492 -4.44 -15.17 -25.73
N GLN A 493 -3.20 -14.95 -26.15
CA GLN A 493 -2.01 -15.39 -25.44
C GLN A 493 -0.81 -14.50 -25.82
N PRO A 494 0.31 -14.55 -25.07
CA PRO A 494 1.45 -13.66 -25.35
C PRO A 494 2.23 -14.01 -26.61
N GLY A 495 2.25 -15.27 -27.07
CA GLY A 495 3.20 -15.73 -28.08
C GLY A 495 4.61 -15.88 -27.52
N GLY A 496 5.60 -16.15 -28.37
CA GLY A 496 7.01 -16.25 -28.02
C GLY A 496 7.48 -17.68 -27.71
N SER A 497 6.70 -18.71 -28.03
CA SER A 497 7.11 -20.10 -28.01
C SER A 497 7.95 -20.46 -29.22
N MET A 498 8.93 -21.32 -29.06
CA MET A 498 9.65 -21.94 -30.20
C MET A 498 8.71 -22.76 -31.12
N ARG A 499 7.49 -23.07 -30.65
CA ARG A 499 6.47 -23.84 -31.37
C ARG A 499 5.25 -23.01 -31.73
N ASP A 500 5.37 -21.70 -31.79
CA ASP A 500 4.24 -20.82 -32.19
C ASP A 500 3.67 -21.20 -33.54
N GLU A 501 4.50 -21.58 -34.52
CA GLU A 501 4.05 -22.03 -35.84
C GLU A 501 3.15 -23.27 -35.75
N GLU A 502 3.49 -24.26 -34.91
CA GLU A 502 2.69 -25.47 -34.67
C GLU A 502 1.36 -25.12 -34.02
N VAL A 503 1.38 -24.22 -33.04
CA VAL A 503 0.20 -23.76 -32.30
C VAL A 503 -0.74 -22.95 -33.19
N ILE A 504 -0.21 -22.06 -34.02
CA ILE A 504 -0.97 -21.28 -35.02
C ILE A 504 -1.60 -22.21 -36.08
N ALA A 505 -0.82 -23.18 -36.58
CA ALA A 505 -1.33 -24.16 -37.53
C ALA A 505 -2.52 -24.97 -36.97
N ALA A 506 -2.43 -25.40 -35.70
CA ALA A 506 -3.52 -26.10 -35.01
C ALA A 506 -4.78 -25.22 -34.88
N ALA A 507 -4.62 -23.93 -34.60
CA ALA A 507 -5.72 -22.98 -34.56
C ALA A 507 -6.36 -22.77 -35.94
N ASP A 508 -5.54 -22.63 -36.99
CA ASP A 508 -6.01 -22.54 -38.36
C ASP A 508 -6.78 -23.79 -38.83
N GLU A 509 -6.26 -24.98 -38.47
CA GLU A 509 -6.94 -26.26 -38.76
C GLU A 509 -8.32 -26.35 -38.08
N ALA A 510 -8.45 -25.83 -36.87
CA ALA A 510 -9.69 -25.82 -36.10
C ALA A 510 -10.61 -24.62 -36.44
N GLY A 511 -10.20 -23.68 -37.27
CA GLY A 511 -10.95 -22.46 -37.58
C GLY A 511 -11.07 -21.52 -36.37
N ILE A 512 -10.10 -21.53 -35.48
CA ILE A 512 -10.03 -20.67 -34.29
C ILE A 512 -9.19 -19.43 -34.62
N ALA A 513 -9.70 -18.23 -34.29
CA ALA A 513 -8.92 -17.01 -34.38
C ALA A 513 -7.97 -16.92 -33.17
N MET A 514 -6.73 -16.47 -33.42
CA MET A 514 -5.75 -16.28 -32.35
C MET A 514 -5.08 -14.91 -32.44
N VAL A 515 -4.93 -14.27 -31.30
CA VAL A 515 -4.19 -13.01 -31.17
C VAL A 515 -3.06 -13.15 -30.16
N PHE A 516 -1.94 -12.51 -30.46
CA PHE A 516 -0.80 -12.37 -29.58
C PHE A 516 -0.76 -10.99 -28.96
N THR A 517 -0.38 -10.94 -27.66
CA THR A 517 -0.25 -9.70 -26.88
C THR A 517 1.20 -9.22 -26.79
N GLY A 518 2.19 -10.10 -27.01
CA GLY A 518 3.60 -9.81 -26.71
C GLY A 518 3.92 -9.61 -25.22
N MET A 519 2.93 -9.72 -24.34
CA MET A 519 3.05 -9.48 -22.90
C MET A 519 2.52 -10.70 -22.13
N ARG A 520 3.27 -11.15 -21.12
CA ARG A 520 2.93 -12.29 -20.25
C ARG A 520 2.58 -11.79 -18.84
N HIS A 521 1.63 -12.45 -18.18
CA HIS A 521 1.20 -12.13 -16.81
C HIS A 521 1.24 -13.34 -15.90
N PHE A 522 2.44 -13.79 -15.51
CA PHE A 522 2.56 -14.83 -14.49
C PHE A 522 2.24 -14.29 -13.09
N ARG A 523 1.48 -15.08 -12.33
CA ARG A 523 1.13 -14.80 -10.93
C ARG A 523 1.24 -16.08 -10.10
N HIS A 524 2.28 -16.20 -9.28
CA HIS A 524 2.54 -17.36 -8.43
C HIS A 524 2.21 -17.11 -6.96
#